data_fb8221be9fcabb2b747d9e059795b319
#
_entry.id   fb8221be9fcabb2b747d9e059795b319
#
_cell.length_a   1.000
_cell.length_b   1.000
_cell.length_c   1.000
_cell.angle_alpha   90.00
_cell.angle_beta   90.00
_cell.angle_gamma   90.00
#
_symmetry.space_group_name_H-M   'P 1'
#
loop_
_entity.id
_entity.type
_entity.pdbx_description
1 polymer ?
#
loop_
_entity_poly.entity_id
_entity_poly.type
_entity_poly.pdbx_seq_one_letter_code
_entity_poly.pdbx_strand_id
1 'polypeptide(L)'
;MIKRVQKPVLNHLMNNKTWRVLLAAAALTISSATGAGTILGSKHDFTGLNKRAGVVAMPGLAFADYGSPCVYCHIPPEKDGADTTELGGIPGWNRFRPATGAYDLYDSRTLDNKVRTPSPISLLCLSCHDGTMGVDMTVFKPDSWDSTTDASLHLRLNGGNDLMNCGKCHNGVAAHSIEIKHLGTDLQNDHPISMEYAGLNAKDPDYRPVDNEYGFENGVKIFDNRVECATCHNVHNPDVNILLRTSAEHLCETCHMK
;
A
#
# COMPACT_ATOMS: atom_id res chain seq x y z
N MET A 1 -4.38 88.93 -0.85
CA MET A 1 -4.91 88.08 -1.93
C MET A 1 -4.29 86.69 -1.79
N ILE A 2 -5.03 85.76 -1.21
CA ILE A 2 -4.56 84.41 -0.96
C ILE A 2 -5.40 83.51 -1.90
N LYS A 3 -4.77 82.91 -2.90
CA LYS A 3 -5.39 81.96 -3.80
C LYS A 3 -5.43 80.55 -3.12
N ARG A 4 -6.65 80.06 -2.89
CA ARG A 4 -6.87 78.66 -2.46
C ARG A 4 -6.70 77.77 -3.65
N VAL A 5 -5.78 76.81 -3.48
CA VAL A 5 -5.60 75.67 -4.41
C VAL A 5 -6.57 74.57 -3.96
N GLN A 6 -7.53 74.22 -4.80
CA GLN A 6 -8.39 73.06 -4.63
C GLN A 6 -7.65 71.79 -5.07
N LYS A 7 -7.59 70.78 -4.21
CA LYS A 7 -7.13 69.41 -4.54
C LYS A 7 -8.31 68.63 -5.16
N PRO A 8 -8.14 67.91 -6.25
CA PRO A 8 -9.18 67.02 -6.76
C PRO A 8 -9.29 65.78 -5.85
N VAL A 9 -10.50 65.48 -5.39
CA VAL A 9 -10.85 64.25 -4.70
C VAL A 9 -11.12 63.21 -5.76
N LEU A 10 -10.19 62.24 -5.86
CA LEU A 10 -10.33 61.12 -6.77
C LEU A 10 -11.18 60.04 -6.05
N ASN A 11 -12.51 60.11 -6.21
CA ASN A 11 -13.40 59.02 -5.81
C ASN A 11 -13.33 57.88 -6.81
N HIS A 12 -12.48 56.90 -6.53
CA HIS A 12 -12.54 55.63 -7.25
C HIS A 12 -13.57 54.72 -6.53
N LEU A 13 -14.81 54.82 -7.03
CA LEU A 13 -15.86 53.83 -6.71
C LEU A 13 -15.47 52.50 -7.33
N MET A 14 -14.75 51.68 -6.58
CA MET A 14 -14.57 50.30 -6.95
C MET A 14 -15.88 49.53 -6.75
N ASN A 15 -16.42 49.08 -7.86
CA ASN A 15 -17.73 48.43 -7.96
C ASN A 15 -17.73 47.11 -7.15
N ASN A 16 -18.62 46.96 -6.20
CA ASN A 16 -18.79 45.79 -5.33
C ASN A 16 -18.94 44.45 -6.09
N LYS A 17 -19.22 44.49 -7.39
CA LYS A 17 -19.30 43.29 -8.23
C LYS A 17 -17.90 42.70 -8.56
N THR A 18 -16.88 43.55 -8.73
CA THR A 18 -15.52 43.09 -8.99
C THR A 18 -14.85 42.41 -7.79
N TRP A 19 -15.13 42.85 -6.59
CA TRP A 19 -14.65 42.20 -5.36
C TRP A 19 -15.31 40.84 -5.14
N ARG A 20 -16.59 40.68 -5.48
CA ARG A 20 -17.27 39.38 -5.39
C ARG A 20 -16.75 38.35 -6.40
N VAL A 21 -16.36 38.79 -7.59
CA VAL A 21 -15.74 37.91 -8.61
C VAL A 21 -14.33 37.49 -8.21
N LEU A 22 -13.52 38.37 -7.61
CA LEU A 22 -12.17 38.05 -7.15
C LEU A 22 -12.20 37.14 -5.91
N LEU A 23 -13.15 37.28 -5.00
CA LEU A 23 -13.35 36.38 -3.87
C LEU A 23 -13.89 35.00 -4.31
N ALA A 24 -14.76 34.97 -5.33
CA ALA A 24 -15.23 33.70 -5.90
C ALA A 24 -14.11 32.96 -6.69
N ALA A 25 -13.23 33.69 -7.39
CA ALA A 25 -12.08 33.08 -8.07
C ALA A 25 -11.03 32.58 -7.09
N ALA A 26 -10.82 33.23 -5.95
CA ALA A 26 -9.92 32.77 -4.90
C ALA A 26 -10.47 31.54 -4.14
N ALA A 27 -11.80 31.40 -4.05
CA ALA A 27 -12.42 30.23 -3.41
C ALA A 27 -12.41 28.97 -4.29
N LEU A 28 -12.25 29.11 -5.61
CA LEU A 28 -12.20 27.98 -6.54
C LEU A 28 -10.81 27.36 -6.69
N THR A 29 -9.78 27.93 -6.08
CA THR A 29 -8.40 27.40 -6.17
C THR A 29 -7.96 26.58 -4.95
N ILE A 30 -8.84 26.42 -3.94
CA ILE A 30 -8.69 25.37 -2.93
C ILE A 30 -9.38 24.12 -3.47
N SER A 31 -8.95 23.66 -4.64
CA SER A 31 -9.05 22.27 -4.99
C SER A 31 -8.14 21.59 -3.97
N SER A 32 -8.73 20.97 -2.95
CA SER A 32 -8.06 19.99 -2.15
C SER A 32 -7.53 18.97 -3.14
N ALA A 33 -6.25 19.11 -3.52
CA ALA A 33 -5.50 17.99 -3.99
C ALA A 33 -5.56 17.00 -2.83
N THR A 34 -6.55 16.11 -2.85
CA THR A 34 -6.46 14.84 -2.14
C THR A 34 -5.23 14.21 -2.75
N GLY A 35 -4.07 14.48 -2.16
CA GLY A 35 -2.82 13.94 -2.61
C GLY A 35 -3.02 12.44 -2.71
N ALA A 36 -2.85 11.89 -3.90
CA ALA A 36 -2.67 10.45 -4.02
C ALA A 36 -1.58 10.10 -3.02
N GLY A 37 -1.88 9.23 -2.07
CA GLY A 37 -0.91 8.80 -1.07
C GLY A 37 0.35 8.28 -1.77
N THR A 38 1.48 8.38 -1.13
CA THR A 38 2.77 7.93 -1.65
C THR A 38 3.36 6.85 -0.78
N ILE A 39 4.18 5.97 -1.37
CA ILE A 39 5.00 5.02 -0.61
C ILE A 39 6.37 5.59 -0.25
N LEU A 40 6.72 6.76 -0.79
CA LEU A 40 8.04 7.37 -0.56
C LEU A 40 8.28 7.61 0.92
N GLY A 41 9.46 7.20 1.38
CA GLY A 41 9.85 7.29 2.78
C GLY A 41 9.27 6.20 3.70
N SER A 42 8.32 5.40 3.23
CA SER A 42 7.76 4.28 3.97
C SER A 42 8.70 3.06 3.98
N LYS A 43 8.29 2.00 4.69
CA LYS A 43 8.99 0.69 4.65
C LYS A 43 8.82 -0.03 3.30
N HIS A 44 7.89 0.40 2.44
CA HIS A 44 7.71 -0.10 1.07
C HIS A 44 8.46 0.74 0.02
N ASP A 45 9.14 1.81 0.42
CA ASP A 45 10.07 2.54 -0.45
C ASP A 45 11.40 1.79 -0.55
N PHE A 46 11.43 0.70 -1.32
CA PHE A 46 12.59 -0.17 -1.44
C PHE A 46 13.80 0.52 -2.06
N THR A 47 13.59 1.43 -3.01
CA THR A 47 14.67 2.25 -3.57
C THR A 47 15.30 3.13 -2.48
N GLY A 48 14.47 3.79 -1.66
CA GLY A 48 14.96 4.56 -0.52
C GLY A 48 15.60 3.72 0.56
N LEU A 49 15.07 2.51 0.83
CA LEU A 49 15.67 1.55 1.76
C LEU A 49 17.04 1.07 1.27
N ASN A 50 17.16 0.72 0.00
CA ASN A 50 18.41 0.26 -0.59
C ASN A 50 19.51 1.32 -0.50
N LYS A 51 19.18 2.58 -0.81
CA LYS A 51 20.10 3.71 -0.65
C LYS A 51 20.55 3.92 0.80
N ARG A 52 19.68 3.70 1.76
CA ARG A 52 20.01 3.79 3.20
C ARG A 52 20.85 2.61 3.68
N ALA A 53 20.58 1.41 3.17
CA ALA A 53 21.30 0.20 3.52
C ALA A 53 22.75 0.17 2.97
N GLY A 54 22.96 0.79 1.81
CA GLY A 54 24.26 0.76 1.10
C GLY A 54 25.44 1.36 1.85
N VAL A 55 25.23 1.98 3.00
CA VAL A 55 26.31 2.56 3.85
C VAL A 55 26.85 1.55 4.87
N VAL A 56 26.12 0.51 5.22
CA VAL A 56 26.45 -0.41 6.33
C VAL A 56 26.37 -1.88 5.92
N ALA A 57 25.64 -2.20 4.86
CA ALA A 57 25.50 -3.59 4.42
C ALA A 57 26.78 -4.10 3.76
N MET A 58 27.05 -5.39 3.91
CA MET A 58 28.12 -6.04 3.15
C MET A 58 27.88 -5.80 1.66
N PRO A 59 28.90 -5.31 0.91
CA PRO A 59 28.75 -5.11 -0.53
C PRO A 59 28.25 -6.39 -1.21
N GLY A 60 27.21 -6.27 -2.05
CA GLY A 60 26.64 -7.39 -2.79
C GLY A 60 25.52 -8.16 -2.08
N LEU A 61 25.04 -7.72 -0.92
CA LEU A 61 23.92 -8.34 -0.22
C LEU A 61 22.60 -7.56 -0.31
N ALA A 62 22.61 -6.41 -0.96
CA ALA A 62 21.38 -5.66 -1.23
C ALA A 62 20.55 -6.31 -2.36
N PHE A 63 19.29 -6.01 -2.43
CA PHE A 63 18.44 -6.38 -3.57
C PHE A 63 18.61 -5.42 -4.74
N ALA A 64 18.23 -5.83 -5.95
CA ALA A 64 18.31 -5.00 -7.15
C ALA A 64 17.57 -3.67 -6.97
N ASP A 65 18.26 -2.55 -7.25
CA ASP A 65 17.65 -1.21 -7.25
C ASP A 65 17.15 -0.87 -8.65
N TYR A 66 15.84 -0.87 -8.82
CA TYR A 66 15.19 -0.54 -10.08
C TYR A 66 15.02 0.97 -10.30
N GLY A 67 15.55 1.82 -9.42
CA GLY A 67 15.48 3.29 -9.52
C GLY A 67 14.11 3.89 -9.22
N SER A 68 13.07 3.07 -9.09
CA SER A 68 11.72 3.47 -8.77
C SER A 68 11.08 2.52 -7.75
N PRO A 69 10.55 3.01 -6.63
CA PRO A 69 9.91 2.14 -5.64
C PRO A 69 8.60 1.51 -6.15
N CYS A 70 8.01 2.05 -7.21
CA CYS A 70 6.75 1.56 -7.78
C CYS A 70 6.92 0.21 -8.48
N VAL A 71 8.07 -0.03 -9.09
CA VAL A 71 8.34 -1.18 -9.96
C VAL A 71 8.35 -2.51 -9.21
N TYR A 72 8.66 -2.51 -7.92
CA TYR A 72 8.61 -3.73 -7.12
C TYR A 72 7.20 -4.32 -6.99
N CYS A 73 6.18 -3.50 -7.23
CA CYS A 73 4.78 -3.87 -7.16
C CYS A 73 4.05 -3.71 -8.50
N HIS A 74 4.32 -2.64 -9.23
CA HIS A 74 3.62 -2.30 -10.47
C HIS A 74 4.47 -2.60 -11.69
N ILE A 75 3.82 -3.01 -12.78
CA ILE A 75 4.45 -3.18 -14.07
C ILE A 75 5.07 -1.83 -14.50
N PRO A 76 6.34 -1.81 -14.96
CA PRO A 76 6.94 -0.58 -15.45
C PRO A 76 6.11 0.03 -16.59
N PRO A 77 5.99 1.37 -16.70
CA PRO A 77 5.14 2.03 -17.70
C PRO A 77 5.43 1.61 -19.15
N GLU A 78 6.68 1.36 -19.47
CA GLU A 78 7.11 0.88 -20.79
C GLU A 78 6.70 -0.56 -21.10
N LYS A 79 6.21 -1.29 -20.11
CA LYS A 79 5.65 -2.64 -20.22
C LYS A 79 4.13 -2.65 -19.96
N ASP A 80 3.50 -1.48 -19.92
CA ASP A 80 2.06 -1.37 -19.65
C ASP A 80 1.27 -2.17 -20.71
N GLY A 81 0.22 -2.87 -20.23
CA GLY A 81 -0.56 -3.78 -21.05
C GLY A 81 0.06 -5.17 -21.27
N ALA A 82 1.27 -5.44 -20.74
CA ALA A 82 1.86 -6.77 -20.82
C ALA A 82 1.09 -7.77 -19.95
N ASP A 83 0.81 -8.96 -20.54
CA ASP A 83 0.20 -10.06 -19.80
C ASP A 83 1.27 -10.75 -18.93
N THR A 84 1.06 -10.72 -17.62
CA THR A 84 1.94 -11.39 -16.66
C THR A 84 1.53 -12.83 -16.35
N THR A 85 0.35 -13.24 -16.78
CA THR A 85 -0.23 -14.56 -16.39
C THR A 85 0.56 -15.72 -16.96
N GLU A 86 1.01 -15.64 -18.21
CA GLU A 86 1.84 -16.67 -18.83
C GLU A 86 3.20 -16.85 -18.16
N LEU A 87 3.70 -15.79 -17.51
CA LEU A 87 4.94 -15.81 -16.74
C LEU A 87 4.72 -16.21 -15.27
N GLY A 88 3.53 -16.66 -14.92
CA GLY A 88 3.16 -16.97 -13.54
C GLY A 88 2.94 -15.74 -12.66
N GLY A 89 2.78 -14.56 -13.27
CA GLY A 89 2.51 -13.31 -12.55
C GLY A 89 1.05 -13.17 -12.12
N ILE A 90 0.78 -12.14 -11.35
CA ILE A 90 -0.56 -11.72 -10.98
C ILE A 90 -1.00 -10.67 -12.01
N PRO A 91 -2.18 -10.78 -12.64
CA PRO A 91 -2.63 -9.82 -13.66
C PRO A 91 -2.55 -8.38 -13.18
N GLY A 92 -1.92 -7.50 -13.98
CA GLY A 92 -1.73 -6.09 -13.65
C GLY A 92 -0.72 -5.80 -12.54
N TRP A 93 0.00 -6.81 -12.04
CA TRP A 93 0.95 -6.71 -10.94
C TRP A 93 2.33 -7.23 -11.36
N ASN A 94 3.40 -6.57 -10.95
CA ASN A 94 4.77 -6.92 -11.36
C ASN A 94 5.42 -8.01 -10.48
N ARG A 95 4.63 -8.95 -10.00
CA ARG A 95 5.10 -10.03 -9.13
C ARG A 95 4.67 -11.38 -9.64
N PHE A 96 5.49 -12.39 -9.39
CA PHE A 96 5.07 -13.78 -9.59
C PHE A 96 3.97 -14.15 -8.59
N ARG A 97 3.11 -15.07 -9.00
CA ARG A 97 2.03 -15.57 -8.14
C ARG A 97 2.61 -16.54 -7.11
N PRO A 98 2.30 -16.36 -5.82
CA PRO A 98 2.57 -17.38 -4.83
C PRO A 98 1.79 -18.66 -5.12
N ALA A 99 2.30 -19.81 -4.68
CA ALA A 99 1.60 -21.07 -4.78
C ALA A 99 0.36 -21.08 -3.89
N THR A 100 -0.83 -20.97 -4.49
CA THR A 100 -2.10 -20.77 -3.76
C THR A 100 -2.54 -21.94 -2.88
N GLY A 101 -2.00 -23.13 -3.10
CA GLY A 101 -2.33 -24.33 -2.30
C GLY A 101 -1.54 -24.47 -1.00
N ALA A 102 -0.69 -23.51 -0.68
CA ALA A 102 0.26 -23.59 0.42
C ALA A 102 -0.18 -22.83 1.70
N TYR A 103 -1.38 -22.24 1.72
CA TYR A 103 -1.80 -21.41 2.86
C TYR A 103 -2.80 -22.17 3.75
N ASP A 104 -2.47 -22.21 5.03
CA ASP A 104 -3.38 -22.62 6.09
C ASP A 104 -4.10 -21.38 6.62
N LEU A 105 -5.36 -21.23 6.27
CA LEU A 105 -6.16 -20.06 6.63
C LEU A 105 -6.87 -20.28 7.97
N TYR A 106 -7.20 -19.16 8.64
CA TYR A 106 -7.98 -19.20 9.86
C TYR A 106 -9.28 -19.99 9.66
N ASP A 107 -9.53 -20.94 10.52
CA ASP A 107 -10.77 -21.70 10.59
C ASP A 107 -11.19 -21.88 12.06
N SER A 108 -12.46 -21.68 12.34
CA SER A 108 -13.05 -21.95 13.66
C SER A 108 -14.52 -22.34 13.53
N ARG A 109 -15.06 -22.89 14.60
CA ARG A 109 -16.49 -23.25 14.66
C ARG A 109 -17.41 -22.02 14.74
N THR A 110 -16.88 -20.89 15.13
CA THR A 110 -17.59 -19.61 15.26
C THR A 110 -17.41 -18.71 14.03
N LEU A 111 -16.76 -19.19 12.97
CA LEU A 111 -16.58 -18.44 11.75
C LEU A 111 -17.84 -18.55 10.88
N ASP A 112 -18.52 -17.42 10.66
CA ASP A 112 -19.79 -17.37 9.94
C ASP A 112 -19.67 -17.70 8.45
N ASN A 113 -18.57 -17.30 7.85
CA ASN A 113 -18.27 -17.58 6.45
C ASN A 113 -16.92 -18.28 6.32
N LYS A 114 -16.91 -19.43 5.66
CA LYS A 114 -15.67 -20.18 5.46
C LYS A 114 -14.73 -19.49 4.47
N VAL A 115 -13.48 -19.37 4.87
CA VAL A 115 -12.38 -18.98 4.00
C VAL A 115 -11.82 -20.24 3.34
N ARG A 116 -11.55 -20.20 2.04
CA ARG A 116 -11.04 -21.36 1.30
C ARG A 116 -9.62 -21.18 0.80
N THR A 117 -9.36 -20.04 0.16
CA THR A 117 -8.06 -19.69 -0.41
C THR A 117 -7.91 -18.18 -0.39
N PRO A 118 -6.69 -17.64 -0.28
CA PRO A 118 -6.48 -16.20 -0.45
C PRO A 118 -6.96 -15.74 -1.82
N SER A 119 -7.67 -14.63 -1.86
CA SER A 119 -8.10 -13.99 -3.10
C SER A 119 -6.90 -13.32 -3.81
N PRO A 120 -7.05 -12.96 -5.09
CA PRO A 120 -6.01 -12.22 -5.81
C PRO A 120 -5.54 -10.97 -5.08
N ILE A 121 -6.44 -10.26 -4.39
CA ILE A 121 -6.09 -9.02 -3.64
C ILE A 121 -5.12 -9.32 -2.50
N SER A 122 -5.39 -10.33 -1.68
CA SER A 122 -4.49 -10.72 -0.61
C SER A 122 -3.19 -11.36 -1.12
N LEU A 123 -3.24 -12.07 -2.26
CA LEU A 123 -2.05 -12.62 -2.90
C LEU A 123 -1.04 -11.54 -3.34
N LEU A 124 -1.50 -10.30 -3.64
CA LEU A 124 -0.58 -9.19 -3.90
C LEU A 124 0.37 -8.96 -2.72
N CYS A 125 -0.17 -8.95 -1.51
CA CYS A 125 0.62 -8.77 -0.29
C CYS A 125 1.45 -10.00 0.03
N LEU A 126 0.85 -11.19 -0.05
CA LEU A 126 1.51 -12.46 0.22
C LEU A 126 2.65 -12.75 -0.74
N SER A 127 2.66 -12.19 -1.96
CA SER A 127 3.80 -12.31 -2.89
C SER A 127 5.13 -11.80 -2.34
N CYS A 128 5.10 -11.09 -1.20
CA CYS A 128 6.29 -10.69 -0.45
C CYS A 128 6.21 -11.15 1.01
N HIS A 129 5.01 -11.10 1.62
CA HIS A 129 4.83 -11.33 3.06
C HIS A 129 4.71 -12.80 3.45
N ASP A 130 4.60 -13.73 2.51
CA ASP A 130 4.64 -15.17 2.80
C ASP A 130 6.07 -15.74 2.92
N GLY A 131 7.09 -14.92 2.60
CA GLY A 131 8.50 -15.31 2.69
C GLY A 131 8.98 -16.26 1.60
N THR A 132 8.19 -16.53 0.57
CA THR A 132 8.57 -17.43 -0.53
C THR A 132 9.40 -16.74 -1.60
N MET A 133 9.26 -15.42 -1.74
CA MET A 133 9.89 -14.63 -2.79
C MET A 133 10.64 -13.42 -2.24
N GLY A 134 11.80 -13.12 -2.85
CA GLY A 134 12.55 -11.92 -2.55
C GLY A 134 11.88 -10.66 -3.11
N VAL A 135 12.24 -9.50 -2.55
CA VAL A 135 11.70 -8.20 -2.93
C VAL A 135 11.95 -7.87 -4.40
N ASP A 136 13.09 -8.29 -4.95
CA ASP A 136 13.54 -8.05 -6.32
C ASP A 136 13.09 -9.13 -7.34
N MET A 137 12.25 -10.09 -6.91
CA MET A 137 11.63 -11.06 -7.81
C MET A 137 10.43 -10.46 -8.51
N THR A 138 10.69 -9.57 -9.45
CA THR A 138 9.69 -8.95 -10.31
C THR A 138 9.58 -9.69 -11.65
N VAL A 139 8.40 -9.65 -12.28
CA VAL A 139 8.16 -10.25 -13.61
C VAL A 139 8.90 -9.45 -14.67
N PHE A 140 8.71 -8.13 -14.68
CA PHE A 140 9.41 -7.21 -15.56
C PHE A 140 10.35 -6.29 -14.79
N LYS A 141 11.42 -5.91 -15.45
CA LYS A 141 12.38 -4.90 -15.00
C LYS A 141 12.27 -3.67 -15.88
N PRO A 142 12.54 -2.46 -15.36
CA PRO A 142 12.58 -1.26 -16.17
C PRO A 142 13.64 -1.39 -17.28
N ASP A 143 13.39 -0.82 -18.44
CA ASP A 143 14.37 -0.79 -19.53
C ASP A 143 15.63 0.03 -19.16
N SER A 144 15.51 0.92 -18.19
CA SER A 144 16.62 1.69 -17.61
C SER A 144 17.51 0.90 -16.66
N TRP A 145 17.08 -0.29 -16.23
CA TRP A 145 17.85 -1.11 -15.29
C TRP A 145 18.86 -1.97 -16.05
N ASP A 146 20.12 -1.92 -15.61
CA ASP A 146 21.22 -2.67 -16.20
C ASP A 146 21.80 -3.63 -15.17
N SER A 147 21.63 -4.92 -15.41
CA SER A 147 22.14 -6.00 -14.54
C SER A 147 23.67 -6.05 -14.47
N THR A 148 24.38 -5.42 -15.42
CA THR A 148 25.85 -5.41 -15.40
C THR A 148 26.40 -4.35 -14.46
N THR A 149 25.62 -3.29 -14.20
CA THR A 149 26.00 -2.20 -13.31
C THR A 149 25.42 -2.38 -11.90
N ASP A 150 24.31 -3.10 -11.77
CA ASP A 150 23.69 -3.44 -10.49
C ASP A 150 24.02 -4.88 -10.10
N ALA A 151 25.14 -5.05 -9.41
CA ALA A 151 25.57 -6.33 -8.85
C ALA A 151 24.80 -6.71 -7.57
N SER A 152 23.87 -5.87 -7.12
CA SER A 152 23.10 -6.04 -5.89
C SER A 152 21.98 -7.05 -6.12
N LEU A 153 22.26 -8.31 -5.96
CA LEU A 153 21.24 -9.36 -5.94
C LEU A 153 20.96 -9.76 -4.50
N HIS A 154 19.69 -9.76 -4.13
CA HIS A 154 19.31 -10.26 -2.82
C HIS A 154 19.64 -11.74 -2.69
N LEU A 155 20.52 -12.08 -1.76
CA LEU A 155 20.87 -13.46 -1.47
C LEU A 155 19.69 -14.19 -0.85
N ARG A 156 19.46 -15.42 -1.32
CA ARG A 156 18.39 -16.30 -0.83
C ARG A 156 19.00 -17.59 -0.30
N LEU A 157 18.49 -18.04 0.83
CA LEU A 157 18.79 -19.37 1.32
C LEU A 157 17.87 -20.37 0.62
N ASN A 158 18.43 -21.40 0.04
CA ASN A 158 17.67 -22.49 -0.56
C ASN A 158 16.96 -23.30 0.53
N GLY A 159 15.70 -23.57 0.31
CA GLY A 159 14.90 -24.51 1.08
C GLY A 159 14.20 -23.90 2.31
N GLY A 160 12.89 -23.83 2.21
CA GLY A 160 11.98 -23.51 3.30
C GLY A 160 11.40 -22.09 3.25
N ASN A 161 10.15 -22.04 3.58
CA ASN A 161 9.30 -20.84 3.55
C ASN A 161 9.23 -20.20 4.94
N ASP A 162 10.26 -20.31 5.78
CA ASP A 162 10.12 -19.89 7.15
C ASP A 162 10.92 -18.62 7.50
N LEU A 163 10.40 -17.90 8.47
CA LEU A 163 11.03 -16.80 9.18
C LEU A 163 12.48 -17.09 9.57
N MET A 164 12.79 -18.36 9.83
CA MET A 164 14.10 -18.81 10.23
C MET A 164 15.15 -18.57 9.14
N ASN A 165 14.78 -18.63 7.87
CA ASN A 165 15.72 -18.42 6.78
C ASN A 165 16.01 -16.94 6.53
N CYS A 166 15.00 -16.08 6.51
CA CYS A 166 15.18 -14.64 6.40
C CYS A 166 15.89 -14.07 7.65
N GLY A 167 15.49 -14.52 8.83
CA GLY A 167 16.04 -14.10 10.12
C GLY A 167 17.51 -14.49 10.34
N LYS A 168 18.04 -15.50 9.62
CA LYS A 168 19.47 -15.82 9.67
C LYS A 168 20.34 -14.64 9.22
N CYS A 169 19.88 -13.88 8.26
CA CYS A 169 20.56 -12.66 7.80
C CYS A 169 19.95 -11.40 8.42
N HIS A 170 18.61 -11.28 8.45
CA HIS A 170 17.90 -10.13 8.97
C HIS A 170 17.74 -10.16 10.50
N ASN A 171 18.81 -10.40 11.21
CA ASN A 171 18.87 -10.51 12.67
C ASN A 171 19.43 -9.25 13.37
N GLY A 172 19.68 -8.18 12.63
CA GLY A 172 20.28 -6.96 13.14
C GLY A 172 21.79 -6.99 13.30
N VAL A 173 22.43 -8.14 13.02
CA VAL A 173 23.89 -8.33 13.07
C VAL A 173 24.46 -8.51 11.66
N ALA A 174 23.95 -9.47 10.89
CA ALA A 174 24.43 -9.75 9.53
C ALA A 174 23.78 -8.82 8.50
N ALA A 175 22.51 -8.49 8.67
CA ALA A 175 21.80 -7.46 7.92
C ALA A 175 20.89 -6.70 8.88
N HIS A 176 20.47 -5.48 8.49
CA HIS A 176 19.48 -4.77 9.28
C HIS A 176 18.33 -5.68 9.62
N SER A 177 17.95 -5.70 10.89
CA SER A 177 16.63 -6.16 11.30
C SER A 177 15.62 -5.31 10.54
N ILE A 178 15.34 -5.71 9.30
CA ILE A 178 14.12 -5.26 8.68
C ILE A 178 13.08 -5.93 9.55
N GLU A 179 12.26 -5.17 10.25
CA GLU A 179 11.02 -5.68 10.85
C GLU A 179 10.08 -6.05 9.70
N ILE A 180 10.48 -7.05 8.94
CA ILE A 180 9.60 -7.66 7.95
C ILE A 180 8.52 -8.33 8.78
N LYS A 181 7.31 -7.86 8.66
CA LYS A 181 6.14 -8.63 9.05
C LYS A 181 6.04 -9.78 8.05
N HIS A 182 6.71 -10.84 8.40
CA HIS A 182 6.68 -12.10 7.70
C HIS A 182 5.49 -12.88 8.26
N LEU A 183 4.48 -13.05 7.45
CA LEU A 183 3.27 -13.79 7.85
C LEU A 183 3.49 -15.30 7.66
N GLY A 184 4.30 -15.69 6.68
CA GLY A 184 4.45 -17.08 6.29
C GLY A 184 3.24 -17.59 5.51
N THR A 185 3.11 -18.92 5.48
CA THR A 185 1.98 -19.62 4.85
C THR A 185 0.95 -20.11 5.86
N ASP A 186 1.28 -20.12 7.14
CA ASP A 186 0.36 -20.40 8.23
C ASP A 186 -0.30 -19.10 8.69
N LEU A 187 -1.52 -18.86 8.24
CA LEU A 187 -2.35 -17.70 8.55
C LEU A 187 -3.47 -18.03 9.54
N GLN A 188 -3.38 -19.17 10.25
CA GLN A 188 -4.39 -19.60 11.20
C GLN A 188 -4.46 -18.70 12.45
N ASN A 189 -3.38 -18.02 12.77
CA ASN A 189 -3.26 -17.09 13.89
C ASN A 189 -3.49 -15.62 13.50
N ASP A 190 -3.77 -15.36 12.21
CA ASP A 190 -4.07 -14.03 11.70
C ASP A 190 -5.58 -13.77 11.63
N HIS A 191 -5.95 -12.50 11.46
CA HIS A 191 -7.34 -12.15 11.20
C HIS A 191 -7.79 -12.79 9.88
N PRO A 192 -9.00 -13.40 9.82
CA PRO A 192 -9.49 -14.03 8.60
C PRO A 192 -9.45 -13.07 7.40
N ILE A 193 -8.87 -13.53 6.30
CA ILE A 193 -8.83 -12.82 5.01
C ILE A 193 -9.59 -13.61 3.95
N SER A 194 -9.95 -12.93 2.85
CA SER A 194 -10.71 -13.50 1.73
C SER A 194 -12.09 -14.05 2.15
N MET A 195 -12.55 -13.63 3.30
CA MET A 195 -13.86 -13.95 3.87
C MET A 195 -14.92 -12.99 3.33
N GLU A 196 -16.07 -13.53 2.93
CA GLU A 196 -17.22 -12.71 2.51
C GLU A 196 -17.75 -11.91 3.70
N TYR A 197 -17.92 -10.60 3.49
CA TYR A 197 -18.41 -9.67 4.48
C TYR A 197 -19.81 -9.13 4.17
N ALA A 198 -20.10 -8.85 2.90
CA ALA A 198 -21.39 -8.29 2.52
C ALA A 198 -22.56 -9.19 2.95
N GLY A 199 -23.50 -8.61 3.68
CA GLY A 199 -24.64 -9.33 4.23
C GLY A 199 -24.36 -10.17 5.48
N LEU A 200 -23.14 -10.11 6.04
CA LEU A 200 -22.79 -10.84 7.24
C LEU A 200 -23.62 -10.38 8.45
N ASN A 201 -23.91 -9.08 8.54
CA ASN A 201 -24.78 -8.51 9.58
C ASN A 201 -26.20 -9.08 9.59
N ALA A 202 -26.66 -9.67 8.50
CA ALA A 202 -27.96 -10.36 8.46
C ALA A 202 -27.90 -11.77 9.08
N LYS A 203 -26.72 -12.36 9.16
CA LYS A 203 -26.45 -13.66 9.78
C LYS A 203 -26.06 -13.50 11.25
N ASP A 204 -25.21 -12.53 11.52
CA ASP A 204 -24.71 -12.20 12.85
C ASP A 204 -24.86 -10.69 13.10
N PRO A 205 -25.74 -10.28 14.03
CA PRO A 205 -25.99 -8.88 14.34
C PRO A 205 -24.80 -8.17 15.02
N ASP A 206 -23.77 -8.90 15.44
CA ASP A 206 -22.54 -8.33 16.00
C ASP A 206 -21.64 -7.70 14.91
N TYR A 207 -22.02 -7.78 13.63
CA TYR A 207 -21.33 -7.11 12.54
C TYR A 207 -22.08 -5.89 12.03
N ARG A 208 -21.33 -4.82 11.78
CA ARG A 208 -21.87 -3.60 11.17
C ARG A 208 -22.13 -3.81 9.68
N PRO A 209 -23.23 -3.28 9.11
CA PRO A 209 -23.37 -3.21 7.67
C PRO A 209 -22.31 -2.26 7.08
N VAL A 210 -21.92 -2.50 5.82
CA VAL A 210 -21.09 -1.53 5.10
C VAL A 210 -21.87 -0.24 4.84
N ASP A 211 -21.18 0.90 4.86
CA ASP A 211 -21.81 2.21 4.61
C ASP A 211 -22.13 2.44 3.12
N ASN A 212 -21.32 1.85 2.24
CA ASN A 212 -21.45 1.94 0.79
C ASN A 212 -20.80 0.73 0.10
N GLU A 213 -20.88 0.65 -1.22
CA GLU A 213 -20.32 -0.46 -2.03
C GLU A 213 -18.80 -0.64 -1.90
N TYR A 214 -18.08 0.37 -1.40
CA TYR A 214 -16.61 0.35 -1.24
C TYR A 214 -16.15 0.06 0.19
N GLY A 215 -17.07 -0.01 1.16
CA GLY A 215 -16.78 -0.27 2.56
C GLY A 215 -17.34 0.77 3.53
N PHE A 216 -16.48 1.39 4.33
CA PHE A 216 -16.85 2.27 5.44
C PHE A 216 -16.36 3.70 5.24
N GLU A 217 -17.08 4.68 5.79
CA GLU A 217 -16.75 6.11 5.66
C GLU A 217 -15.40 6.48 6.26
N ASN A 218 -14.93 5.73 7.27
CA ASN A 218 -13.61 5.94 7.89
C ASN A 218 -12.42 5.46 7.05
N GLY A 219 -12.66 5.00 5.82
CA GLY A 219 -11.62 4.60 4.88
C GLY A 219 -11.30 3.11 4.85
N VAL A 220 -11.84 2.32 5.77
CA VAL A 220 -11.76 0.84 5.71
C VAL A 220 -12.57 0.36 4.51
N LYS A 221 -11.96 -0.49 3.67
CA LYS A 221 -12.54 -0.88 2.37
C LYS A 221 -12.86 -2.35 2.31
N ILE A 222 -13.88 -2.69 1.55
CA ILE A 222 -14.24 -4.06 1.21
C ILE A 222 -13.95 -4.27 -0.28
N PHE A 223 -13.37 -5.39 -0.63
CA PHE A 223 -12.98 -5.74 -1.99
C PHE A 223 -13.74 -6.99 -2.45
N ASP A 224 -14.48 -6.87 -3.53
CA ASP A 224 -15.34 -7.97 -4.04
C ASP A 224 -16.20 -8.61 -2.95
N ASN A 225 -16.78 -7.77 -2.09
CA ASN A 225 -17.57 -8.17 -0.90
C ASN A 225 -16.78 -8.96 0.16
N ARG A 226 -15.43 -8.86 0.17
CA ARG A 226 -14.57 -9.62 1.06
C ARG A 226 -13.65 -8.74 1.90
N VAL A 227 -13.29 -9.27 3.05
CA VAL A 227 -12.20 -8.75 3.88
C VAL A 227 -10.88 -9.25 3.30
N GLU A 228 -9.98 -8.34 3.00
CA GLU A 228 -8.67 -8.64 2.42
C GLU A 228 -7.56 -7.93 3.21
N CYS A 229 -6.29 -8.24 2.96
CA CYS A 229 -5.19 -7.46 3.57
C CYS A 229 -5.36 -5.96 3.30
N ALA A 230 -5.75 -5.60 2.08
CA ALA A 230 -6.00 -4.23 1.68
C ALA A 230 -7.26 -3.61 2.31
N THR A 231 -8.11 -4.37 2.97
CA THR A 231 -9.26 -3.84 3.75
C THR A 231 -8.76 -2.95 4.88
N CYS A 232 -7.75 -3.41 5.61
CA CYS A 232 -7.19 -2.72 6.76
C CYS A 232 -5.98 -1.86 6.40
N HIS A 233 -5.19 -2.27 5.40
CA HIS A 233 -3.93 -1.63 5.05
C HIS A 233 -4.01 -0.83 3.75
N ASN A 234 -3.27 0.29 3.71
CA ASN A 234 -3.06 1.09 2.51
C ASN A 234 -1.58 1.46 2.38
N VAL A 235 -0.87 0.75 1.52
CA VAL A 235 0.58 0.96 1.30
C VAL A 235 0.91 2.32 0.70
N HIS A 236 -0.06 3.02 0.11
CA HIS A 236 0.10 4.35 -0.44
C HIS A 236 -0.20 5.46 0.58
N ASN A 237 -0.40 5.13 1.85
CA ASN A 237 -0.57 6.11 2.92
C ASN A 237 0.38 5.79 4.09
N PRO A 238 1.65 6.25 4.03
CA PRO A 238 2.66 5.99 5.05
C PRO A 238 2.43 6.78 6.34
N ASP A 239 1.55 7.76 6.34
CA ASP A 239 1.35 8.68 7.47
C ASP A 239 0.61 8.02 8.65
N VAL A 240 -0.07 6.91 8.39
CA VAL A 240 -0.75 6.13 9.43
C VAL A 240 0.14 4.96 9.85
N ASN A 241 0.32 4.80 11.16
CA ASN A 241 1.14 3.74 11.71
C ASN A 241 0.72 2.36 11.17
N ILE A 242 1.70 1.54 10.79
CA ILE A 242 1.51 0.19 10.23
C ILE A 242 0.68 0.21 8.92
N LEU A 243 0.64 1.37 8.21
CA LEU A 243 -0.12 1.54 6.97
C LEU A 243 -1.63 1.25 7.12
N LEU A 244 -2.20 1.42 8.30
CA LEU A 244 -3.64 1.21 8.51
C LEU A 244 -4.46 2.30 7.80
N ARG A 245 -5.66 1.93 7.38
CA ARG A 245 -6.61 2.88 6.76
C ARG A 245 -7.28 3.79 7.77
N THR A 246 -7.37 3.35 9.02
CA THR A 246 -7.88 4.12 10.15
C THR A 246 -7.01 3.84 11.38
N SER A 247 -7.25 4.51 12.49
CA SER A 247 -6.50 4.25 13.72
C SER A 247 -6.75 2.80 14.21
N ALA A 248 -5.75 2.21 14.84
CA ALA A 248 -5.85 0.85 15.39
C ALA A 248 -7.01 0.71 16.38
N GLU A 249 -7.31 1.77 17.12
CA GLU A 249 -8.38 1.87 18.10
C GLU A 249 -9.77 1.68 17.48
N HIS A 250 -9.99 2.25 16.29
CA HIS A 250 -11.27 2.20 15.60
C HIS A 250 -11.37 1.09 14.55
N LEU A 251 -10.27 0.41 14.27
CA LEU A 251 -10.23 -0.57 13.19
C LEU A 251 -11.18 -1.75 13.45
N CYS A 252 -11.11 -2.33 14.64
CA CYS A 252 -11.96 -3.48 15.03
C CYS A 252 -13.44 -3.09 15.08
N GLU A 253 -13.72 -1.92 15.68
CA GLU A 253 -15.09 -1.41 15.85
C GLU A 253 -15.74 -0.99 14.52
N THR A 254 -14.96 -0.83 13.45
CA THR A 254 -15.51 -0.57 12.12
C THR A 254 -16.40 -1.71 11.64
N CYS A 255 -16.01 -2.94 11.94
CA CYS A 255 -16.73 -4.13 11.51
C CYS A 255 -17.50 -4.79 12.66
N HIS A 256 -16.95 -4.81 13.89
CA HIS A 256 -17.50 -5.50 15.04
C HIS A 256 -18.22 -4.56 16.01
N MET A 257 -19.37 -4.98 16.54
CA MET A 257 -20.17 -4.23 17.52
C MET A 257 -19.96 -4.73 18.95
N LYS A 258 -18.80 -5.32 19.22
CA LYS A 258 -18.43 -5.82 20.55
C LYS A 258 -17.50 -4.87 21.27
#